data_6208bf35df179fe07ba59d9796c627f4
#
_entry.id   6208bf35df179fe07ba59d9796c627f4
#
_cell.length_a   1.000
_cell.length_b   1.000
_cell.length_c   1.000
_cell.angle_alpha   90.00
_cell.angle_beta   90.00
_cell.angle_gamma   90.00
#
_symmetry.space_group_name_H-M   'P 1'
#
loop_
_entity.id
_entity.type
_entity.pdbx_description
1 polymer ?
#
loop_
_entity_poly.entity_id
_entity_poly.type
_entity_poly.pdbx_seq_one_letter_code
_entity_poly.pdbx_strand_id
1 'polypeptide(L)'
;MSARSTFIGGSLAAVLVLAVAGPAAAHDDHHHHGHDRTAVQQVNLVADLPGVAATTDPELVNPWGLSRGPNTPVWVSDNGTDVTTVYRTDVAGSPVTKALSVAIPGGAPTGQVFHDATDAGNFVVTENGKSGPASFIFDSESGSITAWNPQVDIASAVTVAQGDNAVYKGLALWKTPLGSFLLAADFHNGRIDVFDSEFRRLAMPPTFFNDPKLPAGYAPFNVAVIGDAVYVSYAKQDAEKHDEVDGPGLGFVDVYTDFGQHRERFASRGPLNAPWAITVAPASFGKFAGDILVGDFGDGRINAFDNRGHFEGPLRGSDGKPLAIDGLWGLLPGTAANGGTDNLWFAAGINHEADGLLGLIGPAKS
;
A
#
# COMPACT_ATOMS: atom_id res chain seq x y z
N MET A 1 -67.53 26.74 -38.36
CA MET A 1 -67.54 28.20 -38.21
C MET A 1 -66.08 28.59 -38.01
N SER A 2 -65.44 28.87 -39.12
CA SER A 2 -65.26 30.12 -39.88
C SER A 2 -64.63 31.24 -38.98
N ALA A 3 -63.46 31.62 -39.23
CA ALA A 3 -62.95 32.81 -40.00
C ALA A 3 -61.51 33.10 -39.55
N ARG A 4 -60.66 33.16 -40.38
CA ARG A 4 -60.04 34.13 -41.35
C ARG A 4 -58.82 34.82 -40.82
N SER A 5 -57.77 34.57 -41.54
CA SER A 5 -56.57 35.32 -41.90
C SER A 5 -56.57 36.85 -41.74
N THR A 6 -55.42 37.41 -41.43
CA THR A 6 -54.93 38.63 -42.05
C THR A 6 -53.39 38.65 -42.07
N PHE A 7 -52.82 38.77 -43.26
CA PHE A 7 -51.46 39.10 -43.60
C PHE A 7 -51.24 40.61 -43.46
N ILE A 8 -50.08 41.01 -42.91
CA ILE A 8 -49.48 42.31 -43.15
C ILE A 8 -47.98 42.11 -43.35
N GLY A 9 -47.54 42.47 -44.55
CA GLY A 9 -46.14 42.46 -44.93
C GLY A 9 -45.41 43.70 -44.47
N GLY A 10 -44.12 43.58 -44.34
CA GLY A 10 -43.19 44.65 -43.94
C GLY A 10 -41.79 44.38 -44.46
N SER A 11 -41.32 45.29 -45.24
CA SER A 11 -40.17 45.37 -46.13
C SER A 11 -38.81 44.95 -45.56
N LEU A 12 -38.01 44.31 -46.43
CA LEU A 12 -36.58 44.17 -46.37
C LEU A 12 -35.87 45.52 -46.42
N ALA A 13 -34.98 45.76 -45.47
CA ALA A 13 -33.89 46.72 -45.65
C ALA A 13 -32.57 45.97 -45.50
N ALA A 14 -31.86 45.83 -46.62
CA ALA A 14 -30.52 45.28 -46.65
C ALA A 14 -29.51 46.32 -46.13
N VAL A 15 -28.82 46.00 -45.04
CA VAL A 15 -27.67 46.76 -44.61
C VAL A 15 -26.40 46.03 -45.04
N LEU A 16 -25.67 46.66 -45.94
CA LEU A 16 -24.37 46.22 -46.41
C LEU A 16 -23.33 46.60 -45.37
N VAL A 17 -22.75 45.64 -44.62
CA VAL A 17 -21.61 45.87 -43.74
C VAL A 17 -20.34 45.51 -44.48
N LEU A 18 -19.53 46.52 -44.78
CA LEU A 18 -18.17 46.36 -45.29
C LEU A 18 -17.31 45.78 -44.14
N ALA A 19 -16.80 44.58 -44.32
CA ALA A 19 -15.77 44.02 -43.44
C ALA A 19 -14.41 44.60 -43.85
N VAL A 20 -13.82 45.40 -42.96
CA VAL A 20 -12.42 45.82 -43.03
C VAL A 20 -11.59 44.67 -42.46
N ALA A 21 -10.79 44.01 -43.30
CA ALA A 21 -9.82 43.03 -42.87
C ALA A 21 -8.64 43.75 -42.14
N GLY A 22 -8.56 43.64 -40.83
CA GLY A 22 -7.38 43.96 -40.05
C GLY A 22 -6.34 42.83 -40.12
N PRO A 23 -5.02 43.11 -39.92
CA PRO A 23 -4.00 42.09 -40.02
C PRO A 23 -4.17 41.06 -38.91
N ALA A 24 -4.10 39.79 -39.31
CA ALA A 24 -4.08 38.64 -38.39
C ALA A 24 -2.84 38.78 -37.50
N ALA A 25 -3.05 39.02 -36.19
CA ALA A 25 -2.03 38.82 -35.19
C ALA A 25 -1.76 37.32 -35.11
N ALA A 26 -0.53 36.93 -35.43
CA ALA A 26 -0.05 35.59 -35.14
C ALA A 26 -0.17 35.40 -33.64
N HIS A 27 -1.08 34.52 -33.20
CA HIS A 27 -1.03 33.96 -31.87
C HIS A 27 0.18 33.01 -31.84
N ASP A 28 1.26 33.47 -31.26
CA ASP A 28 2.27 32.57 -30.72
C ASP A 28 1.58 31.68 -29.70
N ASP A 29 1.20 30.48 -30.10
CA ASP A 29 0.92 29.38 -29.21
C ASP A 29 2.21 29.03 -28.47
N HIS A 30 2.50 29.77 -27.41
CA HIS A 30 3.36 29.28 -26.36
C HIS A 30 2.66 28.09 -25.73
N HIS A 31 2.84 26.90 -26.31
CA HIS A 31 2.69 25.67 -25.61
C HIS A 31 3.64 25.73 -24.39
N HIS A 32 3.11 26.22 -23.27
CA HIS A 32 3.65 25.87 -21.99
C HIS A 32 3.57 24.33 -21.94
N HIS A 33 4.68 23.69 -22.30
CA HIS A 33 4.97 22.35 -21.82
C HIS A 33 5.04 22.48 -20.29
N GLY A 34 3.88 22.44 -19.64
CA GLY A 34 3.80 22.06 -18.24
C GLY A 34 4.48 20.72 -18.18
N HIS A 35 5.67 20.66 -17.60
CA HIS A 35 6.35 19.41 -17.33
C HIS A 35 5.36 18.52 -16.61
N ASP A 36 5.02 17.40 -17.24
CA ASP A 36 4.12 16.41 -16.72
C ASP A 36 4.78 15.88 -15.43
N ARG A 37 4.37 16.42 -14.26
CA ARG A 37 4.94 16.11 -12.95
C ARG A 37 4.53 14.71 -12.47
N THR A 38 4.31 13.79 -13.39
CA THR A 38 3.97 12.40 -13.10
C THR A 38 5.18 11.48 -13.02
N ALA A 39 6.36 11.97 -13.42
CA ALA A 39 7.58 11.19 -13.31
C ALA A 39 8.04 11.11 -11.85
N VAL A 40 8.44 9.90 -11.45
CA VAL A 40 8.96 9.61 -10.11
C VAL A 40 10.43 9.18 -10.20
N GLN A 41 11.13 9.28 -9.06
CA GLN A 41 12.49 8.76 -8.89
C GLN A 41 12.57 7.88 -7.66
N GLN A 42 13.37 6.83 -7.75
CA GLN A 42 13.74 5.97 -6.64
C GLN A 42 15.02 6.46 -5.98
N VAL A 43 15.06 6.43 -4.66
CA VAL A 43 16.26 6.71 -3.84
C VAL A 43 16.48 5.55 -2.88
N ASN A 44 17.57 4.82 -3.04
CA ASN A 44 17.95 3.72 -2.17
C ASN A 44 18.58 4.27 -0.88
N LEU A 45 18.03 3.93 0.26
CA LEU A 45 18.45 4.45 1.56
C LEU A 45 19.22 3.44 2.39
N VAL A 46 18.71 2.22 2.49
CA VAL A 46 19.33 1.12 3.25
C VAL A 46 19.30 -0.15 2.40
N ALA A 47 20.37 -0.93 2.42
CA ALA A 47 20.43 -2.28 1.88
C ALA A 47 21.35 -3.13 2.76
N ASP A 48 21.21 -4.43 2.72
CA ASP A 48 22.14 -5.36 3.36
C ASP A 48 23.46 -5.50 2.58
N LEU A 49 23.41 -5.24 1.26
CA LEU A 49 24.57 -5.28 0.39
C LEU A 49 25.31 -3.93 0.32
N PRO A 50 26.65 -3.93 0.49
CA PRO A 50 27.47 -2.72 0.33
C PRO A 50 27.35 -2.13 -1.08
N GLY A 51 27.20 -0.80 -1.16
CA GLY A 51 27.18 -0.05 -2.43
C GLY A 51 25.85 -0.04 -3.17
N VAL A 52 24.81 -0.72 -2.67
CA VAL A 52 23.46 -0.71 -3.23
C VAL A 52 22.64 0.49 -2.74
N ALA A 53 22.89 0.90 -1.51
CA ALA A 53 22.23 2.04 -0.88
C ALA A 53 23.21 2.92 -0.11
N ALA A 54 22.74 4.06 0.41
CA ALA A 54 23.55 4.99 1.19
C ALA A 54 24.02 4.39 2.53
N THR A 55 23.20 3.53 3.14
CA THR A 55 23.49 2.84 4.42
C THR A 55 23.48 1.33 4.20
N THR A 56 24.44 0.62 4.79
CA THR A 56 24.45 -0.84 4.80
C THR A 56 24.01 -1.35 6.16
N ASP A 57 23.00 -2.23 6.19
CA ASP A 57 22.52 -2.90 7.39
C ASP A 57 22.26 -4.39 7.11
N PRO A 58 23.09 -5.30 7.64
CA PRO A 58 22.99 -6.74 7.36
C PRO A 58 21.73 -7.41 7.93
N GLU A 59 20.93 -6.70 8.74
CA GLU A 59 19.66 -7.24 9.22
C GLU A 59 18.50 -6.94 8.26
N LEU A 60 18.66 -6.04 7.29
CA LEU A 60 17.62 -5.71 6.31
C LEU A 60 17.61 -6.74 5.17
N VAL A 61 17.21 -7.99 5.43
CA VAL A 61 17.11 -9.05 4.43
C VAL A 61 15.64 -9.34 4.15
N ASN A 62 15.26 -9.36 2.88
CA ASN A 62 13.88 -9.59 2.43
C ASN A 62 12.85 -8.76 3.22
N PRO A 63 12.94 -7.43 3.21
CA PRO A 63 12.02 -6.58 3.97
C PRO A 63 10.63 -6.51 3.30
N TRP A 64 9.57 -6.79 4.08
CA TRP A 64 8.18 -6.83 3.59
C TRP A 64 7.36 -5.62 4.09
N GLY A 65 6.74 -5.78 5.26
CA GLY A 65 5.81 -4.82 5.82
C GLY A 65 6.47 -3.54 6.31
N LEU A 66 5.78 -2.44 6.14
CA LEU A 66 6.17 -1.12 6.62
C LEU A 66 5.07 -0.55 7.50
N SER A 67 5.43 -0.02 8.66
CA SER A 67 4.49 0.73 9.48
C SER A 67 5.15 1.88 10.24
N ARG A 68 4.33 2.81 10.70
CA ARG A 68 4.73 3.91 11.57
C ARG A 68 3.54 4.53 12.28
N GLY A 69 3.78 5.10 13.44
CA GLY A 69 2.87 6.05 14.05
C GLY A 69 3.09 7.47 13.50
N PRO A 70 2.29 8.45 13.91
CA PRO A 70 2.36 9.82 13.41
C PRO A 70 3.73 10.48 13.57
N ASN A 71 4.44 10.16 14.65
CA ASN A 71 5.74 10.74 15.00
C ASN A 71 6.82 9.69 15.28
N THR A 72 6.60 8.43 14.90
CA THR A 72 7.59 7.37 15.11
C THR A 72 8.48 7.23 13.87
N PRO A 73 9.67 6.62 14.01
CA PRO A 73 10.45 6.10 12.90
C PRO A 73 9.64 5.12 12.05
N VAL A 74 10.14 4.76 10.86
CA VAL A 74 9.62 3.65 10.05
C VAL A 74 10.11 2.34 10.64
N TRP A 75 9.19 1.41 10.81
CA TRP A 75 9.41 0.04 11.19
C TRP A 75 9.33 -0.84 9.94
N VAL A 76 10.20 -1.82 9.85
CA VAL A 76 10.36 -2.70 8.68
C VAL A 76 10.37 -4.15 9.16
N SER A 77 9.48 -4.99 8.64
CA SER A 77 9.50 -6.43 8.88
C SER A 77 10.56 -7.07 8.00
N ASP A 78 11.65 -7.52 8.59
CA ASP A 78 12.75 -8.15 7.87
C ASP A 78 12.55 -9.68 7.91
N ASN A 79 11.86 -10.19 6.88
CA ASN A 79 11.44 -11.58 6.80
C ASN A 79 12.63 -12.55 6.85
N GLY A 80 13.73 -12.21 6.16
CA GLY A 80 14.91 -13.07 6.04
C GLY A 80 15.81 -13.12 7.29
N THR A 81 15.58 -12.26 8.30
CA THR A 81 16.41 -12.19 9.53
C THR A 81 15.62 -12.31 10.82
N ASP A 82 14.31 -12.58 10.74
CA ASP A 82 13.44 -12.81 11.91
C ASP A 82 13.37 -11.62 12.88
N VAL A 83 13.56 -10.40 12.36
CA VAL A 83 13.53 -9.17 13.17
C VAL A 83 12.62 -8.14 12.52
N THR A 84 12.33 -7.07 13.23
CA THR A 84 11.89 -5.80 12.66
C THR A 84 12.94 -4.75 12.97
N THR A 85 13.41 -4.05 11.93
CA THR A 85 14.35 -2.94 12.07
C THR A 85 13.63 -1.59 12.03
N VAL A 86 14.21 -0.60 12.68
CA VAL A 86 13.59 0.71 12.86
C VAL A 86 14.53 1.80 12.38
N TYR A 87 14.08 2.59 11.38
CA TYR A 87 14.91 3.60 10.76
C TYR A 87 14.36 5.02 10.94
N ARG A 88 15.28 5.94 11.20
CA ARG A 88 15.02 7.39 11.22
C ARG A 88 15.69 8.03 10.02
N THR A 89 14.97 8.90 9.37
CA THR A 89 15.52 9.86 8.41
C THR A 89 14.82 11.19 8.61
N ASP A 90 15.48 12.27 8.20
CA ASP A 90 14.78 13.54 8.04
C ASP A 90 14.19 13.69 6.62
N VAL A 91 13.50 14.83 6.40
CA VAL A 91 12.84 15.15 5.14
C VAL A 91 13.83 15.43 4.01
N ALA A 92 15.07 15.75 4.35
CA ALA A 92 16.07 16.29 3.41
C ALA A 92 16.97 15.22 2.78
N GLY A 93 16.74 13.93 3.09
CA GLY A 93 17.60 12.84 2.62
C GLY A 93 18.90 12.73 3.41
N SER A 94 18.88 13.15 4.69
CA SER A 94 19.96 12.87 5.65
C SER A 94 20.21 11.36 5.71
N PRO A 95 21.43 10.96 6.10
CA PRO A 95 21.72 9.54 6.27
C PRO A 95 20.66 8.88 7.16
N VAL A 96 20.13 7.77 6.70
CA VAL A 96 19.24 6.96 7.53
C VAL A 96 20.03 6.35 8.66
N THR A 97 19.48 6.39 9.88
CA THR A 97 20.09 5.76 11.05
C THR A 97 19.17 4.69 11.60
N LYS A 98 19.73 3.51 11.84
CA LYS A 98 19.05 2.45 12.57
C LYS A 98 18.89 2.85 14.03
N ALA A 99 17.65 2.85 14.49
CA ALA A 99 17.31 3.24 15.86
C ALA A 99 17.14 2.03 16.78
N LEU A 100 16.67 0.91 16.24
CA LEU A 100 16.32 -0.28 17.01
C LEU A 100 16.28 -1.50 16.08
N SER A 101 16.49 -2.68 16.65
CA SER A 101 16.16 -3.98 16.07
C SER A 101 15.41 -4.78 17.15
N VAL A 102 14.30 -5.41 16.78
CA VAL A 102 13.44 -6.17 17.68
C VAL A 102 13.23 -7.57 17.11
N ALA A 103 13.52 -8.59 17.92
CA ALA A 103 13.32 -9.97 17.52
C ALA A 103 11.81 -10.29 17.39
N ILE A 104 11.46 -11.06 16.38
CA ILE A 104 10.10 -11.53 16.13
C ILE A 104 10.05 -13.03 16.40
N PRO A 105 9.48 -13.47 17.53
CA PRO A 105 9.34 -14.88 17.85
C PRO A 105 8.49 -15.62 16.80
N GLY A 106 8.99 -16.77 16.36
CA GLY A 106 8.39 -17.53 15.24
C GLY A 106 9.02 -17.24 13.90
N GLY A 107 9.70 -16.11 13.75
CA GLY A 107 10.45 -15.74 12.55
C GLY A 107 9.57 -15.32 11.37
N ALA A 108 10.21 -15.02 10.26
CA ALA A 108 9.62 -14.66 8.97
C ALA A 108 8.46 -13.65 9.07
N PRO A 109 8.65 -12.46 9.69
CA PRO A 109 7.62 -11.44 9.80
C PRO A 109 7.25 -10.89 8.41
N THR A 110 5.95 -10.67 8.20
CA THR A 110 5.40 -10.18 6.92
C THR A 110 4.70 -8.83 7.09
N GLY A 111 3.41 -8.81 7.36
CA GLY A 111 2.67 -7.59 7.63
C GLY A 111 2.96 -7.01 9.01
N GLN A 112 2.72 -5.71 9.17
CA GLN A 112 2.81 -5.05 10.47
C GLN A 112 1.94 -3.81 10.54
N VAL A 113 1.49 -3.49 11.76
CA VAL A 113 0.68 -2.30 12.02
C VAL A 113 1.16 -1.55 13.25
N PHE A 114 1.02 -0.23 13.18
CA PHE A 114 1.10 0.63 14.36
C PHE A 114 -0.24 0.64 15.10
N HIS A 115 -0.19 0.45 16.42
CA HIS A 115 -1.33 0.64 17.30
C HIS A 115 -1.08 1.84 18.22
N ASP A 116 -2.09 2.72 18.34
CA ASP A 116 -1.99 3.85 19.26
C ASP A 116 -2.18 3.36 20.70
N ALA A 117 -1.08 3.26 21.40
CA ALA A 117 -1.03 2.77 22.79
C ALA A 117 -1.77 3.66 23.81
N THR A 118 -2.36 4.79 23.38
CA THR A 118 -3.21 5.62 24.25
C THR A 118 -4.56 4.95 24.55
N ASP A 119 -4.93 3.92 23.77
CA ASP A 119 -6.11 3.11 24.00
C ASP A 119 -5.79 2.00 25.02
N ALA A 120 -5.66 2.40 26.30
CA ALA A 120 -5.33 1.51 27.40
C ALA A 120 -6.42 0.44 27.57
N GLY A 121 -6.05 -0.84 27.40
CA GLY A 121 -6.95 -1.99 27.52
C GLY A 121 -7.17 -2.75 26.21
N ASN A 122 -6.72 -2.19 25.06
CA ASN A 122 -6.72 -2.87 23.78
C ASN A 122 -5.33 -3.41 23.44
N PHE A 123 -5.27 -4.62 22.85
CA PHE A 123 -4.04 -5.27 22.41
C PHE A 123 -2.94 -5.28 23.46
N VAL A 124 -3.29 -5.74 24.67
CA VAL A 124 -2.36 -5.75 25.81
C VAL A 124 -1.36 -6.89 25.66
N VAL A 125 -0.07 -6.54 25.74
CA VAL A 125 1.06 -7.47 25.77
C VAL A 125 1.46 -7.70 27.22
N THR A 126 1.69 -8.95 27.58
CA THR A 126 2.15 -9.31 28.96
C THR A 126 3.26 -10.33 28.88
N GLU A 127 4.39 -10.04 29.50
CA GLU A 127 5.52 -10.96 29.64
C GLU A 127 6.33 -10.66 30.90
N ASN A 128 6.82 -11.70 31.57
CA ASN A 128 7.68 -11.60 32.74
C ASN A 128 7.17 -10.65 33.86
N GLY A 129 5.84 -10.61 34.05
CA GLY A 129 5.18 -9.77 35.07
C GLY A 129 5.04 -8.29 34.68
N LYS A 130 5.44 -7.90 33.45
CA LYS A 130 5.19 -6.58 32.89
C LYS A 130 4.02 -6.65 31.89
N SER A 131 3.26 -5.57 31.79
CA SER A 131 2.10 -5.50 30.91
C SER A 131 1.92 -4.07 30.36
N GLY A 132 1.47 -3.97 29.11
CA GLY A 132 1.16 -2.69 28.49
C GLY A 132 0.50 -2.85 27.12
N PRO A 133 -0.15 -1.80 26.58
CA PRO A 133 -0.74 -1.87 25.25
C PRO A 133 0.38 -1.99 24.19
N ALA A 134 0.16 -2.84 23.18
CA ALA A 134 1.08 -2.94 22.05
C ALA A 134 1.24 -1.58 21.35
N SER A 135 2.46 -1.28 20.90
CA SER A 135 2.73 -0.16 20.01
C SER A 135 2.84 -0.60 18.56
N PHE A 136 3.37 -1.80 18.33
CA PHE A 136 3.44 -2.44 17.02
C PHE A 136 3.03 -3.91 17.13
N ILE A 137 2.34 -4.38 16.09
CA ILE A 137 1.85 -5.75 16.01
C ILE A 137 2.25 -6.29 14.64
N PHE A 138 2.67 -7.54 14.59
CA PHE A 138 3.21 -8.21 13.42
C PHE A 138 2.50 -9.53 13.20
N ASP A 139 2.37 -9.93 11.96
CA ASP A 139 2.08 -11.31 11.57
C ASP A 139 3.31 -11.94 10.90
N SER A 140 3.27 -13.24 10.71
CA SER A 140 4.37 -13.96 10.09
C SER A 140 3.94 -15.22 9.34
N GLU A 141 4.81 -15.71 8.47
CA GLU A 141 4.59 -16.95 7.71
C GLU A 141 4.50 -18.18 8.61
N SER A 142 5.07 -18.11 9.81
CA SER A 142 4.90 -19.17 10.83
C SER A 142 3.47 -19.27 11.38
N GLY A 143 2.57 -18.39 10.95
CA GLY A 143 1.18 -18.29 11.43
C GLY A 143 1.07 -17.64 12.80
N SER A 144 2.10 -16.96 13.29
CA SER A 144 2.06 -16.26 14.57
C SER A 144 1.60 -14.81 14.40
N ILE A 145 0.92 -14.28 15.43
CA ILE A 145 0.75 -12.86 15.69
C ILE A 145 1.63 -12.51 16.87
N THR A 146 2.50 -11.53 16.68
CA THR A 146 3.38 -11.02 17.74
C THR A 146 3.12 -9.55 17.98
N ALA A 147 3.34 -9.09 19.22
CA ALA A 147 3.07 -7.71 19.58
C ALA A 147 4.18 -7.16 20.47
N TRP A 148 4.52 -5.89 20.28
CA TRP A 148 5.63 -5.24 20.96
C TRP A 148 5.20 -4.01 21.76
N ASN A 149 5.77 -3.94 22.97
CA ASN A 149 5.70 -2.76 23.83
C ASN A 149 7.07 -2.54 24.49
N PRO A 150 7.69 -1.34 24.41
CA PRO A 150 9.04 -1.11 24.91
C PRO A 150 9.19 -1.23 26.43
N GLN A 151 8.09 -1.15 27.19
CA GLN A 151 8.11 -1.30 28.66
C GLN A 151 7.99 -2.77 29.08
N VAL A 152 7.48 -3.62 28.20
CA VAL A 152 7.39 -5.08 28.43
C VAL A 152 8.73 -5.71 28.08
N ASP A 153 9.13 -5.64 26.83
CA ASP A 153 10.47 -6.00 26.34
C ASP A 153 10.88 -5.07 25.20
N ILE A 154 12.06 -4.48 25.30
CA ILE A 154 12.56 -3.57 24.26
C ILE A 154 13.20 -4.32 23.09
N ALA A 155 13.72 -5.53 23.33
CA ALA A 155 14.51 -6.29 22.37
C ALA A 155 13.71 -7.35 21.61
N SER A 156 12.53 -7.73 22.10
CA SER A 156 11.72 -8.78 21.51
C SER A 156 10.23 -8.43 21.55
N ALA A 157 9.51 -8.79 20.49
CA ALA A 157 8.06 -8.89 20.53
C ALA A 157 7.65 -10.16 21.30
N VAL A 158 6.37 -10.23 21.67
CA VAL A 158 5.78 -11.35 22.40
C VAL A 158 4.77 -12.04 21.50
N THR A 159 4.79 -13.35 21.39
CA THR A 159 3.74 -14.10 20.69
C THR A 159 2.44 -14.00 21.46
N VAL A 160 1.38 -13.48 20.84
CA VAL A 160 0.08 -13.22 21.45
C VAL A 160 -1.04 -14.08 20.87
N ALA A 161 -0.86 -14.60 19.64
CA ALA A 161 -1.76 -15.56 19.02
C ALA A 161 -1.03 -16.46 18.03
N GLN A 162 -1.65 -17.62 17.73
CA GLN A 162 -1.18 -18.58 16.72
C GLN A 162 -2.35 -19.05 15.89
N GLY A 163 -2.23 -18.98 14.58
CA GLY A 163 -3.21 -19.52 13.62
C GLY A 163 -3.06 -21.02 13.42
N ASP A 164 -4.18 -21.68 13.12
CA ASP A 164 -4.20 -23.11 12.84
C ASP A 164 -3.68 -23.36 11.40
N ASN A 165 -2.46 -23.86 11.28
CA ASN A 165 -1.79 -24.09 10.00
C ASN A 165 -1.85 -22.88 9.08
N ALA A 166 -1.76 -21.67 9.64
CA ALA A 166 -1.82 -20.42 8.91
C ALA A 166 -0.44 -20.04 8.36
N VAL A 167 -0.45 -19.39 7.20
CA VAL A 167 0.69 -18.65 6.65
C VAL A 167 0.19 -17.22 6.44
N TYR A 168 0.52 -16.34 7.38
CA TYR A 168 0.09 -14.95 7.27
C TYR A 168 1.04 -14.17 6.39
N LYS A 169 0.48 -13.49 5.40
CA LYS A 169 1.24 -12.71 4.41
C LYS A 169 1.01 -11.21 4.51
N GLY A 170 0.07 -10.75 5.35
CA GLY A 170 -0.18 -9.32 5.51
C GLY A 170 -1.19 -9.02 6.61
N LEU A 171 -1.02 -7.87 7.28
CA LEU A 171 -1.76 -7.46 8.48
C LEU A 171 -2.32 -6.04 8.36
N ALA A 172 -3.57 -5.85 8.78
CA ALA A 172 -4.16 -4.52 8.92
C ALA A 172 -4.83 -4.32 10.29
N LEU A 173 -4.77 -3.10 10.81
CA LEU A 173 -5.56 -2.68 11.96
C LEU A 173 -6.90 -2.11 11.46
N TRP A 174 -7.99 -2.76 11.85
CA TRP A 174 -9.34 -2.42 11.44
C TRP A 174 -10.11 -1.81 12.61
N LYS A 175 -10.35 -0.50 12.52
CA LYS A 175 -11.12 0.25 13.54
C LYS A 175 -12.56 0.38 13.09
N THR A 176 -13.48 -0.08 13.93
CA THR A 176 -14.93 -0.04 13.69
C THR A 176 -15.65 0.60 14.87
N PRO A 177 -16.93 0.97 14.74
CA PRO A 177 -17.74 1.38 15.89
C PRO A 177 -17.88 0.34 16.99
N LEU A 178 -17.58 -0.94 16.70
CA LEU A 178 -17.64 -2.06 17.64
C LEU A 178 -16.33 -2.31 18.37
N GLY A 179 -15.25 -1.65 17.96
CA GLY A 179 -13.90 -1.82 18.52
C GLY A 179 -12.83 -1.93 17.46
N SER A 180 -11.62 -2.20 17.90
CA SER A 180 -10.45 -2.41 17.06
C SER A 180 -10.18 -3.90 16.88
N PHE A 181 -9.88 -4.30 15.64
CA PHE A 181 -9.61 -5.68 15.25
C PHE A 181 -8.32 -5.74 14.41
N LEU A 182 -7.70 -6.90 14.36
CA LEU A 182 -6.66 -7.20 13.37
C LEU A 182 -7.26 -8.06 12.27
N LEU A 183 -6.87 -7.76 11.04
CA LEU A 183 -7.15 -8.56 9.86
C LEU A 183 -5.83 -9.15 9.40
N ALA A 184 -5.70 -10.48 9.39
CA ALA A 184 -4.51 -11.18 8.93
C ALA A 184 -4.83 -12.00 7.67
N ALA A 185 -4.08 -11.78 6.60
CA ALA A 185 -4.24 -12.50 5.34
C ALA A 185 -3.65 -13.92 5.45
N ASP A 186 -4.50 -14.89 5.76
CA ASP A 186 -4.12 -16.31 5.85
C ASP A 186 -4.07 -16.93 4.45
N PHE A 187 -2.90 -16.85 3.86
CA PHE A 187 -2.66 -17.31 2.49
C PHE A 187 -2.85 -18.81 2.35
N HIS A 188 -2.37 -19.60 3.32
CA HIS A 188 -2.50 -21.07 3.28
C HIS A 188 -3.96 -21.51 3.28
N ASN A 189 -4.78 -20.97 4.20
CA ASN A 189 -6.18 -21.37 4.34
C ASN A 189 -7.12 -20.60 3.41
N GLY A 190 -6.61 -19.58 2.69
CA GLY A 190 -7.38 -18.82 1.70
C GLY A 190 -8.47 -17.93 2.30
N ARG A 191 -8.20 -17.27 3.43
CA ARG A 191 -9.16 -16.43 4.16
C ARG A 191 -8.50 -15.27 4.86
N ILE A 192 -9.30 -14.31 5.31
CA ILE A 192 -8.88 -13.30 6.30
C ILE A 192 -9.24 -13.81 7.69
N ASP A 193 -8.25 -14.01 8.55
CA ASP A 193 -8.46 -14.25 9.97
C ASP A 193 -8.66 -12.91 10.69
N VAL A 194 -9.64 -12.85 11.58
CA VAL A 194 -9.99 -11.65 12.35
C VAL A 194 -9.68 -11.90 13.82
N PHE A 195 -8.91 -10.99 14.44
CA PHE A 195 -8.61 -11.05 15.88
C PHE A 195 -9.22 -9.83 16.59
N ASP A 196 -9.80 -10.07 17.75
CA ASP A 196 -10.26 -8.98 18.62
C ASP A 196 -9.09 -8.31 19.37
N SER A 197 -9.39 -7.28 20.13
CA SER A 197 -8.40 -6.53 20.91
C SER A 197 -7.74 -7.31 22.06
N GLU A 198 -8.18 -8.51 22.32
CA GLU A 198 -7.57 -9.46 23.26
C GLU A 198 -6.78 -10.56 22.52
N PHE A 199 -6.52 -10.37 21.21
CA PHE A 199 -5.83 -11.29 20.30
C PHE A 199 -6.54 -12.64 20.12
N ARG A 200 -7.83 -12.73 20.42
CA ARG A 200 -8.61 -13.96 20.18
C ARG A 200 -9.09 -13.97 18.73
N ARG A 201 -8.81 -15.06 18.04
CA ARG A 201 -9.35 -15.26 16.69
C ARG A 201 -10.87 -15.46 16.75
N LEU A 202 -11.58 -14.66 15.97
CA LEU A 202 -13.04 -14.70 15.89
C LEU A 202 -13.51 -15.69 14.82
N ALA A 203 -14.57 -16.44 15.12
CA ALA A 203 -15.25 -17.26 14.14
C ALA A 203 -16.14 -16.36 13.27
N MET A 204 -15.66 -16.02 12.08
CA MET A 204 -16.40 -15.16 11.15
C MET A 204 -17.34 -15.96 10.26
N PRO A 205 -18.49 -15.39 9.85
CA PRO A 205 -19.36 -16.00 8.84
C PRO A 205 -18.60 -16.28 7.54
N PRO A 206 -18.88 -17.36 6.80
CA PRO A 206 -18.20 -17.69 5.55
C PRO A 206 -18.31 -16.63 4.43
N THR A 207 -19.21 -15.69 4.57
CA THR A 207 -19.42 -14.57 3.63
C THR A 207 -18.53 -13.35 3.95
N PHE A 208 -17.84 -13.36 5.09
CA PHE A 208 -16.96 -12.27 5.51
C PHE A 208 -15.65 -12.33 4.75
N PHE A 209 -15.22 -11.20 4.21
CA PHE A 209 -14.01 -11.08 3.37
C PHE A 209 -13.91 -12.19 2.31
N ASN A 210 -15.04 -12.58 1.74
CA ASN A 210 -15.11 -13.63 0.74
C ASN A 210 -15.70 -13.10 -0.57
N ASP A 211 -14.97 -13.28 -1.68
CA ASP A 211 -15.50 -13.10 -3.02
C ASP A 211 -15.85 -14.48 -3.62
N PRO A 212 -17.13 -14.80 -3.80
CA PRO A 212 -17.56 -16.08 -4.37
C PRO A 212 -17.16 -16.25 -5.86
N LYS A 213 -16.65 -15.19 -6.51
CA LYS A 213 -16.18 -15.22 -7.91
C LYS A 213 -14.66 -15.26 -8.03
N LEU A 214 -13.93 -15.30 -6.90
CA LEU A 214 -12.48 -15.46 -6.94
C LEU A 214 -12.15 -16.82 -7.55
N PRO A 215 -11.28 -16.89 -8.58
CA PRO A 215 -10.90 -18.18 -9.16
C PRO A 215 -10.20 -19.08 -8.14
N ALA A 216 -10.43 -20.38 -8.28
CA ALA A 216 -9.74 -21.36 -7.42
C ALA A 216 -8.21 -21.25 -7.55
N GLY A 217 -7.50 -21.46 -6.44
CA GLY A 217 -6.05 -21.37 -6.36
C GLY A 217 -5.52 -19.95 -6.15
N TYR A 218 -6.39 -19.00 -5.82
CA TYR A 218 -6.00 -17.67 -5.33
C TYR A 218 -6.38 -17.53 -3.86
N ALA A 219 -5.54 -16.82 -3.12
CA ALA A 219 -5.74 -16.58 -1.69
C ALA A 219 -5.41 -15.13 -1.32
N PRO A 220 -5.95 -14.61 -0.20
CA PRO A 220 -5.57 -13.29 0.31
C PRO A 220 -4.07 -13.21 0.54
N PHE A 221 -3.44 -12.20 -0.08
CA PHE A 221 -1.99 -12.02 -0.06
C PHE A 221 -1.58 -10.82 0.78
N ASN A 222 -2.41 -9.77 0.79
CA ASN A 222 -2.30 -8.67 1.74
C ASN A 222 -3.68 -8.06 2.01
N VAL A 223 -3.76 -7.27 3.05
CA VAL A 223 -4.96 -6.52 3.46
C VAL A 223 -4.58 -5.11 3.87
N ALA A 224 -5.35 -4.11 3.41
CA ALA A 224 -5.15 -2.71 3.75
C ALA A 224 -6.48 -2.03 4.09
N VAL A 225 -6.49 -1.18 5.11
CA VAL A 225 -7.65 -0.34 5.46
C VAL A 225 -7.38 1.07 4.98
N ILE A 226 -8.20 1.56 4.05
CA ILE A 226 -8.11 2.90 3.46
C ILE A 226 -9.46 3.59 3.60
N GLY A 227 -9.52 4.61 4.44
CA GLY A 227 -10.78 5.26 4.79
C GLY A 227 -11.72 4.30 5.52
N ASP A 228 -12.91 4.09 4.96
CA ASP A 228 -13.95 3.18 5.45
C ASP A 228 -14.00 1.84 4.68
N ALA A 229 -13.02 1.60 3.82
CA ALA A 229 -12.95 0.40 3.00
C ALA A 229 -11.77 -0.50 3.37
N VAL A 230 -11.98 -1.81 3.23
CA VAL A 230 -10.93 -2.83 3.37
C VAL A 230 -10.59 -3.36 1.98
N TYR A 231 -9.36 -3.18 1.56
CA TYR A 231 -8.81 -3.72 0.32
C TYR A 231 -8.09 -5.03 0.63
N VAL A 232 -8.35 -6.05 -0.16
CA VAL A 232 -7.65 -7.33 -0.08
C VAL A 232 -7.04 -7.64 -1.44
N SER A 233 -5.74 -7.82 -1.49
CA SER A 233 -5.07 -8.36 -2.68
C SER A 233 -5.03 -9.88 -2.63
N TYR A 234 -4.99 -10.49 -3.81
CA TYR A 234 -4.95 -11.95 -3.96
C TYR A 234 -3.86 -12.32 -4.95
N ALA A 235 -3.05 -13.28 -4.56
CA ALA A 235 -2.08 -13.93 -5.43
C ALA A 235 -2.42 -15.40 -5.64
N LYS A 236 -1.85 -15.98 -6.69
CA LYS A 236 -2.02 -17.40 -6.99
C LYS A 236 -1.12 -18.21 -6.05
N GLN A 237 -1.70 -19.22 -5.39
CA GLN A 237 -0.96 -20.11 -4.50
C GLN A 237 -0.12 -21.11 -5.30
N ASP A 238 1.05 -21.48 -4.77
CA ASP A 238 1.79 -22.67 -5.16
C ASP A 238 1.09 -23.97 -4.72
N ALA A 239 1.71 -25.12 -4.93
CA ALA A 239 1.13 -26.42 -4.59
C ALA A 239 1.05 -26.65 -3.08
N GLU A 240 1.99 -26.11 -2.34
CA GLU A 240 2.10 -26.17 -0.88
C GLU A 240 1.21 -25.14 -0.19
N LYS A 241 0.68 -24.16 -0.95
CA LYS A 241 -0.09 -23.01 -0.48
C LYS A 241 0.70 -22.15 0.52
N HIS A 242 1.98 -22.10 0.33
CA HIS A 242 2.91 -21.32 1.13
C HIS A 242 3.32 -20.07 0.40
N ASP A 243 3.75 -20.18 -0.86
CA ASP A 243 4.24 -19.06 -1.64
C ASP A 243 3.33 -18.75 -2.83
N GLU A 244 3.48 -17.56 -3.35
CA GLU A 244 2.77 -17.12 -4.54
C GLU A 244 3.46 -17.63 -5.82
N VAL A 245 2.63 -17.83 -6.83
CA VAL A 245 3.09 -18.03 -8.21
C VAL A 245 2.86 -16.72 -8.93
N ASP A 246 3.94 -16.04 -9.26
CA ASP A 246 3.93 -14.81 -10.04
C ASP A 246 3.79 -15.06 -11.55
N GLY A 247 3.39 -14.02 -12.27
CA GLY A 247 3.20 -14.04 -13.71
C GLY A 247 2.21 -12.96 -14.17
N PRO A 248 2.29 -12.50 -15.42
CA PRO A 248 1.41 -11.46 -15.95
C PRO A 248 -0.07 -11.81 -15.81
N GLY A 249 -0.84 -10.95 -15.14
CA GLY A 249 -2.27 -11.14 -14.91
C GLY A 249 -2.59 -12.13 -13.78
N LEU A 250 -1.61 -12.56 -12.98
CA LEU A 250 -1.83 -13.42 -11.82
C LEU A 250 -2.03 -12.57 -10.56
N GLY A 251 -3.16 -11.86 -10.50
CA GLY A 251 -3.52 -11.05 -9.35
C GLY A 251 -4.94 -10.52 -9.41
N PHE A 252 -5.49 -10.22 -8.23
CA PHE A 252 -6.79 -9.59 -8.04
C PHE A 252 -6.72 -8.64 -6.84
N VAL A 253 -7.60 -7.65 -6.83
CA VAL A 253 -7.85 -6.80 -5.66
C VAL A 253 -9.35 -6.64 -5.50
N ASP A 254 -9.86 -6.90 -4.30
CA ASP A 254 -11.26 -6.68 -3.93
C ASP A 254 -11.38 -5.58 -2.88
N VAL A 255 -12.55 -4.93 -2.87
CA VAL A 255 -12.94 -3.98 -1.83
C VAL A 255 -14.09 -4.54 -1.02
N TYR A 256 -13.96 -4.44 0.28
CA TYR A 256 -14.97 -4.81 1.26
C TYR A 256 -15.42 -3.58 2.04
N THR A 257 -16.65 -3.63 2.57
CA THR A 257 -17.14 -2.61 3.49
C THR A 257 -16.44 -2.71 4.84
N ASP A 258 -16.64 -1.71 5.69
CA ASP A 258 -16.26 -1.70 7.10
C ASP A 258 -16.96 -2.80 7.95
N PHE A 259 -17.83 -3.60 7.35
CA PHE A 259 -18.47 -4.80 7.93
C PHE A 259 -18.03 -6.09 7.25
N GLY A 260 -16.90 -6.08 6.49
CA GLY A 260 -16.35 -7.27 5.84
C GLY A 260 -17.22 -7.86 4.72
N GLN A 261 -18.21 -7.13 4.23
CA GLN A 261 -19.05 -7.58 3.10
C GLN A 261 -18.36 -7.21 1.78
N HIS A 262 -18.33 -8.17 0.85
CA HIS A 262 -17.79 -7.92 -0.48
C HIS A 262 -18.59 -6.80 -1.17
N ARG A 263 -17.90 -5.73 -1.54
CA ARG A 263 -18.47 -4.57 -2.21
C ARG A 263 -18.30 -4.71 -3.71
N GLU A 264 -17.06 -4.91 -4.18
CA GLU A 264 -16.76 -5.04 -5.59
C GLU A 264 -15.37 -5.64 -5.83
N ARG A 265 -15.19 -6.21 -7.02
CA ARG A 265 -13.86 -6.50 -7.57
C ARG A 265 -13.25 -5.21 -8.06
N PHE A 266 -12.24 -4.71 -7.34
CA PHE A 266 -11.58 -3.45 -7.65
C PHE A 266 -10.68 -3.57 -8.88
N ALA A 267 -9.83 -4.59 -8.93
CA ALA A 267 -8.95 -4.85 -10.06
C ALA A 267 -8.80 -6.36 -10.32
N SER A 268 -8.63 -6.71 -11.59
CA SER A 268 -8.56 -8.11 -12.02
C SER A 268 -7.49 -8.28 -13.06
N ARG A 269 -6.54 -9.19 -12.83
CA ARG A 269 -5.59 -9.60 -13.88
C ARG A 269 -4.89 -8.38 -14.53
N GLY A 270 -4.80 -8.32 -15.85
CA GLY A 270 -4.27 -7.17 -16.59
C GLY A 270 -2.86 -6.78 -16.13
N PRO A 271 -2.68 -5.61 -15.50
CA PRO A 271 -1.38 -5.17 -15.02
C PRO A 271 -0.90 -5.89 -13.75
N LEU A 272 -1.78 -6.63 -13.04
CA LEU A 272 -1.46 -7.23 -11.74
C LEU A 272 -0.60 -8.48 -11.88
N ASN A 273 0.40 -8.60 -11.00
CA ASN A 273 1.33 -9.72 -10.93
C ASN A 273 1.76 -9.98 -9.47
N ALA A 274 1.09 -10.89 -8.77
CA ALA A 274 1.25 -11.10 -7.33
C ALA A 274 1.19 -9.75 -6.55
N PRO A 275 0.05 -9.03 -6.57
CA PRO A 275 -0.07 -7.72 -5.93
C PRO A 275 -0.01 -7.84 -4.41
N TRP A 276 0.92 -7.11 -3.77
CA TRP A 276 1.03 -7.08 -2.31
C TRP A 276 0.76 -5.70 -1.73
N ALA A 277 1.51 -4.66 -2.12
CA ALA A 277 1.33 -3.33 -1.57
C ALA A 277 0.03 -2.68 -2.03
N ILE A 278 -0.70 -2.07 -1.11
CA ILE A 278 -1.88 -1.24 -1.40
C ILE A 278 -1.80 0.03 -0.57
N THR A 279 -1.77 1.20 -1.22
CA THR A 279 -1.69 2.49 -0.54
C THR A 279 -2.31 3.61 -1.38
N VAL A 280 -2.36 4.82 -0.83
CA VAL A 280 -2.82 6.02 -1.55
C VAL A 280 -1.63 6.82 -2.06
N ALA A 281 -1.70 7.25 -3.31
CA ALA A 281 -0.68 8.10 -3.91
C ALA A 281 -0.59 9.46 -3.20
N PRO A 282 0.62 9.94 -2.86
CA PRO A 282 0.82 11.29 -2.35
C PRO A 282 0.29 12.37 -3.29
N ALA A 283 -0.10 13.52 -2.74
CA ALA A 283 -0.58 14.65 -3.52
C ALA A 283 0.43 15.19 -4.55
N SER A 284 1.70 14.89 -4.35
CA SER A 284 2.83 15.25 -5.21
C SER A 284 2.96 14.39 -6.48
N PHE A 285 2.19 13.28 -6.61
CA PHE A 285 2.32 12.31 -7.71
C PHE A 285 1.54 12.72 -8.98
N GLY A 286 1.31 14.03 -9.16
CA GLY A 286 0.76 14.60 -10.38
C GLY A 286 -0.64 14.08 -10.71
N LYS A 287 -0.82 13.47 -11.88
CA LYS A 287 -2.13 12.92 -12.29
C LYS A 287 -2.63 11.76 -11.43
N PHE A 288 -1.74 11.08 -10.73
CA PHE A 288 -2.08 9.96 -9.86
C PHE A 288 -2.38 10.38 -8.41
N ALA A 289 -2.33 11.69 -8.09
CA ALA A 289 -2.56 12.18 -6.74
C ALA A 289 -3.90 11.70 -6.16
N GLY A 290 -3.87 10.94 -5.06
CA GLY A 290 -5.06 10.39 -4.43
C GLY A 290 -5.57 9.05 -4.99
N ASP A 291 -4.97 8.54 -6.07
CA ASP A 291 -5.27 7.21 -6.61
C ASP A 291 -4.83 6.11 -5.66
N ILE A 292 -5.41 4.94 -5.84
CA ILE A 292 -4.95 3.72 -5.17
C ILE A 292 -3.77 3.16 -5.96
N LEU A 293 -2.64 3.06 -5.27
CA LEU A 293 -1.44 2.41 -5.80
C LEU A 293 -1.41 0.95 -5.37
N VAL A 294 -1.21 0.07 -6.33
CA VAL A 294 -1.01 -1.36 -6.11
C VAL A 294 0.41 -1.71 -6.57
N GLY A 295 1.23 -2.17 -5.64
CA GLY A 295 2.58 -2.67 -5.91
C GLY A 295 2.57 -4.17 -6.12
N ASP A 296 3.17 -4.61 -7.22
CA ASP A 296 3.25 -6.02 -7.61
C ASP A 296 4.63 -6.58 -7.22
N PHE A 297 4.64 -7.65 -6.43
CA PHE A 297 5.86 -8.39 -6.10
C PHE A 297 6.48 -9.00 -7.36
N GLY A 298 5.65 -9.63 -8.21
CA GLY A 298 6.13 -10.47 -9.30
C GLY A 298 6.85 -9.72 -10.45
N ASP A 299 6.64 -8.40 -10.60
CA ASP A 299 7.37 -7.61 -11.61
C ASP A 299 7.87 -6.25 -11.10
N GLY A 300 7.68 -5.98 -9.82
CA GLY A 300 8.16 -4.78 -9.14
C GLY A 300 7.49 -3.49 -9.55
N ARG A 301 6.39 -3.54 -10.32
CA ARG A 301 5.68 -2.35 -10.79
C ARG A 301 4.73 -1.82 -9.75
N ILE A 302 4.47 -0.52 -9.85
CA ILE A 302 3.47 0.17 -9.04
C ILE A 302 2.42 0.71 -9.99
N ASN A 303 1.23 0.14 -9.91
CA ASN A 303 0.10 0.43 -10.79
C ASN A 303 -0.89 1.35 -10.09
N ALA A 304 -1.28 2.46 -10.75
CA ALA A 304 -2.26 3.41 -10.25
C ALA A 304 -3.66 3.06 -10.77
N PHE A 305 -4.63 3.15 -9.89
CA PHE A 305 -6.05 2.95 -10.18
C PHE A 305 -6.85 4.10 -9.56
N ASP A 306 -7.85 4.61 -10.30
CA ASP A 306 -8.79 5.57 -9.72
C ASP A 306 -9.61 4.92 -8.58
N ASN A 307 -10.42 5.70 -7.88
CA ASN A 307 -11.25 5.23 -6.77
C ASN A 307 -12.38 4.27 -7.18
N ARG A 308 -12.51 3.97 -8.49
CA ARG A 308 -13.46 3.00 -9.06
C ARG A 308 -12.77 1.76 -9.62
N GLY A 309 -11.45 1.66 -9.45
CA GLY A 309 -10.65 0.55 -9.95
C GLY A 309 -10.30 0.62 -11.44
N HIS A 310 -10.44 1.78 -12.09
CA HIS A 310 -9.96 1.94 -13.46
C HIS A 310 -8.45 2.14 -13.45
N PHE A 311 -7.77 1.36 -14.26
CA PHE A 311 -6.32 1.43 -14.41
C PHE A 311 -5.89 2.73 -15.11
N GLU A 312 -5.12 3.57 -14.43
CA GLU A 312 -4.61 4.85 -14.91
C GLU A 312 -3.17 4.76 -15.47
N GLY A 313 -2.50 3.65 -15.21
CA GLY A 313 -1.15 3.35 -15.68
C GLY A 313 -0.16 3.07 -14.57
N PRO A 314 1.05 2.57 -14.91
CA PRO A 314 2.12 2.37 -13.94
C PRO A 314 2.81 3.71 -13.62
N LEU A 315 3.38 3.84 -12.42
CA LEU A 315 4.33 4.89 -12.12
C LEU A 315 5.52 4.80 -13.09
N ARG A 316 6.04 5.95 -13.52
CA ARG A 316 7.12 6.02 -14.51
C ARG A 316 8.28 6.87 -14.04
N GLY A 317 9.49 6.46 -14.37
CA GLY A 317 10.68 7.27 -14.22
C GLY A 317 10.73 8.45 -15.19
N SER A 318 11.72 9.32 -15.01
CA SER A 318 12.00 10.46 -15.90
C SER A 318 12.36 10.04 -17.33
N ASP A 319 12.75 8.78 -17.53
CA ASP A 319 12.98 8.18 -18.86
C ASP A 319 11.69 7.72 -19.56
N GLY A 320 10.53 7.91 -18.91
CA GLY A 320 9.22 7.50 -19.38
C GLY A 320 8.93 6.00 -19.29
N LYS A 321 9.86 5.19 -18.80
CA LYS A 321 9.64 3.76 -18.59
C LYS A 321 8.92 3.51 -17.27
N PRO A 322 8.12 2.43 -17.16
CA PRO A 322 7.59 1.99 -15.88
C PRO A 322 8.71 1.82 -14.85
N LEU A 323 8.50 2.38 -13.64
CA LEU A 323 9.34 2.08 -12.49
C LEU A 323 9.12 0.62 -12.12
N ALA A 324 10.19 -0.13 -11.95
CA ALA A 324 10.18 -1.51 -11.49
C ALA A 324 11.26 -1.69 -10.42
N ILE A 325 10.86 -2.20 -9.26
CA ILE A 325 11.72 -2.48 -8.11
C ILE A 325 11.68 -3.98 -7.89
N ASP A 326 12.80 -4.67 -8.10
CA ASP A 326 12.91 -6.12 -7.94
C ASP A 326 12.44 -6.54 -6.55
N GLY A 327 11.54 -7.52 -6.48
CA GLY A 327 11.00 -8.03 -5.22
C GLY A 327 10.22 -7.01 -4.40
N LEU A 328 9.48 -6.10 -5.03
CA LEU A 328 8.71 -5.05 -4.33
C LEU A 328 7.66 -5.62 -3.40
N TRP A 329 7.81 -5.35 -2.10
CA TRP A 329 6.86 -5.69 -1.07
C TRP A 329 6.07 -4.47 -0.58
N GLY A 330 6.55 -3.75 0.40
CA GLY A 330 5.82 -2.70 1.10
C GLY A 330 5.85 -1.33 0.42
N LEU A 331 4.74 -0.59 0.53
CA LEU A 331 4.64 0.83 0.22
C LEU A 331 3.99 1.56 1.40
N LEU A 332 4.59 2.67 1.84
CA LEU A 332 4.06 3.46 2.96
C LEU A 332 4.24 4.95 2.69
N PRO A 333 3.19 5.79 2.74
CA PRO A 333 3.34 7.24 2.61
C PRO A 333 4.27 7.82 3.66
N GLY A 334 5.18 8.70 3.25
CA GLY A 334 6.04 9.45 4.15
C GLY A 334 5.27 10.50 4.97
N THR A 335 5.93 11.09 5.97
CA THR A 335 5.40 12.19 6.78
C THR A 335 6.40 13.33 6.85
N ALA A 336 5.95 14.48 7.34
CA ALA A 336 6.84 15.62 7.59
C ALA A 336 8.00 15.28 8.54
N ALA A 337 7.80 14.31 9.44
CA ALA A 337 8.81 13.86 10.38
C ALA A 337 9.70 12.73 9.85
N ASN A 338 9.27 12.04 8.76
CA ASN A 338 9.95 10.84 8.30
C ASN A 338 9.67 10.57 6.81
N GLY A 339 10.67 10.72 5.97
CA GLY A 339 10.62 10.47 4.52
C GLY A 339 9.99 11.59 3.69
N GLY A 340 9.34 12.59 4.30
CA GLY A 340 8.63 13.68 3.59
C GLY A 340 7.25 13.28 3.06
N THR A 341 6.30 14.21 3.13
CA THR A 341 4.91 13.99 2.69
C THR A 341 4.75 13.77 1.19
N ASP A 342 5.77 14.11 0.42
CA ASP A 342 5.80 14.01 -1.04
C ASP A 342 6.30 12.65 -1.54
N ASN A 343 6.68 11.76 -0.63
CA ASN A 343 7.33 10.50 -0.95
C ASN A 343 6.55 9.29 -0.40
N LEU A 344 6.82 8.14 -1.02
CA LEU A 344 6.49 6.81 -0.51
C LEU A 344 7.78 6.12 -0.07
N TRP A 345 7.76 5.50 1.10
CA TRP A 345 8.72 4.45 1.44
C TRP A 345 8.39 3.20 0.63
N PHE A 346 9.42 2.45 0.25
CA PHE A 346 9.27 1.11 -0.29
C PHE A 346 10.21 0.15 0.41
N ALA A 347 9.79 -1.10 0.54
CA ALA A 347 10.59 -2.25 0.97
C ALA A 347 10.60 -3.29 -0.14
N ALA A 348 11.73 -3.95 -0.36
CA ALA A 348 11.88 -4.93 -1.43
C ALA A 348 12.89 -6.02 -1.07
N GLY A 349 12.52 -7.28 -1.35
CA GLY A 349 13.38 -8.45 -1.28
C GLY A 349 14.10 -8.67 -2.61
N ILE A 350 15.19 -7.96 -2.84
CA ILE A 350 15.93 -8.02 -4.10
C ILE A 350 16.69 -9.34 -4.27
N ASN A 351 17.12 -9.64 -5.49
CA ASN A 351 17.88 -10.84 -5.82
C ASN A 351 17.15 -12.14 -5.43
N HIS A 352 15.86 -12.24 -5.80
CA HIS A 352 15.00 -13.37 -5.42
C HIS A 352 14.94 -13.54 -3.89
N GLU A 353 14.69 -12.45 -3.18
CA GLU A 353 14.52 -12.38 -1.73
C GLU A 353 15.77 -12.73 -0.89
N ALA A 354 16.90 -12.94 -1.55
CA ALA A 354 18.16 -13.23 -0.85
C ALA A 354 18.75 -12.01 -0.14
N ASP A 355 18.39 -10.81 -0.58
CA ASP A 355 18.90 -9.53 -0.08
C ASP A 355 17.76 -8.52 0.11
N GLY A 356 18.06 -7.36 0.69
CA GLY A 356 17.04 -6.38 1.05
C GLY A 356 17.35 -4.95 0.59
N LEU A 357 16.28 -4.22 0.29
CA LEU A 357 16.35 -2.81 -0.09
C LEU A 357 15.19 -2.02 0.53
N LEU A 358 15.54 -0.92 1.19
CA LEU A 358 14.59 0.08 1.70
C LEU A 358 14.91 1.43 1.08
N GLY A 359 13.89 2.16 0.63
CA GLY A 359 14.12 3.46 0.04
C GLY A 359 12.87 4.33 -0.06
N LEU A 360 12.98 5.39 -0.85
CA LEU A 360 11.92 6.34 -1.12
C LEU A 360 11.65 6.41 -2.63
N ILE A 361 10.38 6.61 -2.97
CA ILE A 361 9.91 7.00 -4.28
C ILE A 361 9.27 8.37 -4.14
N GLY A 362 9.72 9.33 -4.91
CA GLY A 362 9.17 10.68 -4.88
C GLY A 362 9.14 11.31 -6.26
N PRO A 363 8.61 12.54 -6.39
CA PRO A 363 8.62 13.26 -7.66
C PRO A 363 10.04 13.38 -8.21
N ALA A 364 10.21 13.11 -9.50
CA ALA A 364 11.51 13.32 -10.17
C ALA A 364 11.88 14.81 -10.10
N LYS A 365 13.14 15.10 -9.74
CA LYS A 365 13.66 16.46 -9.77
C LYS A 365 13.83 16.88 -11.23
N SER A 366 13.30 18.05 -11.57
CA SER A 366 13.45 18.70 -12.87
C SER A 366 14.89 19.17 -13.09
#